data_cc0eeb126edc1f08d89a16e2d9f1dd4a
#
_entry.id   cc0eeb126edc1f08d89a16e2d9f1dd4a
#
_cell.length_a   1.000
_cell.length_b   1.000
_cell.length_c   1.000
_cell.angle_alpha   90.00
_cell.angle_beta   90.00
_cell.angle_gamma   90.00
#
_symmetry.space_group_name_H-M   'P 1'
#
loop_
_entity.id
_entity.type
_entity.pdbx_description
1 polymer ?
#
loop_
_entity_poly.entity_id
_entity_poly.type
_entity_poly.pdbx_seq_one_letter_code
_entity_poly.pdbx_strand_id
1 'polypeptide(L)'
;MAVTIWQQCTTILEGELSPIQFNTWIKPLHADLDSEQRTVRLLAPNRYIREQVSENFLSRIESLLEDFVVTFEGYTYPYGKICYI
;
A
#
# COMPACT_ATOMS: atom_id res chain seq x y z
N MET A 1 1.98 0.59 -17.61
CA MET A 1 1.90 -0.47 -16.61
C MET A 1 1.24 0.05 -15.37
N ALA A 2 0.22 -0.63 -14.93
CA ALA A 2 -0.61 -0.15 -13.82
C ALA A 2 0.16 0.00 -12.50
N VAL A 3 1.23 -0.75 -12.32
CA VAL A 3 1.96 -0.75 -11.05
C VAL A 3 3.05 0.31 -10.96
N THR A 4 3.25 1.09 -12.01
CA THR A 4 4.39 2.02 -12.08
C THR A 4 4.36 3.06 -10.95
N ILE A 5 3.19 3.63 -10.68
CA ILE A 5 3.05 4.65 -9.64
C ILE A 5 3.33 4.07 -8.27
N TRP A 6 2.78 2.90 -7.98
CA TRP A 6 3.03 2.23 -6.71
C TRP A 6 4.50 1.83 -6.56
N GLN A 7 5.11 1.36 -7.65
CA GLN A 7 6.54 1.04 -7.62
C GLN A 7 7.40 2.25 -7.32
N GLN A 8 7.08 3.39 -7.90
CA GLN A 8 7.79 4.63 -7.58
C GLN A 8 7.65 5.00 -6.13
N CYS A 9 6.44 4.89 -5.60
CA CYS A 9 6.17 5.16 -4.19
C CYS A 9 6.97 4.23 -3.28
N THR A 10 6.96 2.93 -3.56
CA THR A 10 7.69 1.96 -2.73
C THR A 10 9.19 2.15 -2.84
N THR A 11 9.70 2.54 -4.00
CA THR A 11 11.14 2.82 -4.17
C THR A 11 11.56 3.99 -3.27
N ILE A 12 10.76 5.03 -3.22
CA ILE A 12 11.04 6.18 -2.35
C ILE A 12 10.98 5.75 -0.88
N LEU A 13 9.97 5.00 -0.50
CA LEU A 13 9.82 4.52 0.87
C LEU A 13 10.98 3.61 1.28
N GLU A 14 11.44 2.77 0.36
CA GLU A 14 12.59 1.90 0.62
C GLU A 14 13.83 2.72 0.97
N GLY A 15 13.99 3.86 0.34
CA GLY A 15 15.10 4.76 0.64
C GLY A 15 14.94 5.54 1.94
N GLU A 16 13.70 5.71 2.40
CA GLU A 16 13.41 6.48 3.61
C GLU A 16 13.34 5.62 4.87
N LEU A 17 12.92 4.38 4.73
CA LEU A 17 12.70 3.49 5.85
C LEU A 17 13.89 2.55 6.02
N SER A 18 14.05 2.02 7.23
CA SER A 18 15.01 0.95 7.43
C SER A 18 14.56 -0.30 6.67
N PRO A 19 15.50 -1.20 6.28
CA PRO A 19 15.11 -2.43 5.60
C PRO A 19 14.09 -3.26 6.37
N ILE A 20 14.20 -3.27 7.69
CA ILE A 20 13.27 -4.01 8.54
C ILE A 20 11.86 -3.41 8.43
N GLN A 21 11.77 -2.10 8.55
CA GLN A 21 10.48 -1.42 8.46
C GLN A 21 9.83 -1.59 7.10
N PHE A 22 10.60 -1.41 6.05
CA PHE A 22 10.09 -1.57 4.70
C PHE A 22 9.59 -2.99 4.47
N ASN A 23 10.40 -3.99 4.81
CA ASN A 23 10.05 -5.39 4.59
C ASN A 23 8.86 -5.83 5.45
N THR A 24 8.71 -5.25 6.64
CA THR A 24 7.62 -5.62 7.56
C THR A 24 6.29 -4.98 7.18
N TRP A 25 6.31 -3.71 6.79
CA TRP A 25 5.09 -2.93 6.65
C TRP A 25 4.68 -2.66 5.22
N ILE A 26 5.63 -2.36 4.37
CA ILE A 26 5.34 -1.91 3.00
C ILE A 26 5.37 -3.05 1.99
N LYS A 27 6.39 -3.89 2.06
CA LYS A 27 6.55 -4.98 1.10
C LYS A 27 5.37 -5.96 1.06
N PRO A 28 4.72 -6.29 2.20
CA PRO A 28 3.57 -7.19 2.17
C PRO A 28 2.31 -6.58 1.55
N LEU A 29 2.28 -5.27 1.34
CA LEU A 29 1.10 -4.61 0.79
C LEU A 29 0.96 -4.92 -0.69
N HIS A 30 -0.29 -5.10 -1.13
CA HIS A 30 -0.63 -5.17 -2.54
C HIS A 30 -1.37 -3.90 -2.92
N ALA A 31 -1.12 -3.42 -4.12
CA ALA A 31 -1.79 -2.22 -4.62
C ALA A 31 -2.56 -2.55 -5.90
N ASP A 32 -3.78 -2.08 -5.95
CA ASP A 32 -4.62 -2.17 -7.13
C ASP A 32 -4.92 -0.74 -7.59
N LEU A 33 -4.52 -0.42 -8.79
CA LEU A 33 -4.63 0.92 -9.33
C LEU A 33 -5.86 1.03 -10.23
N ASP A 34 -6.74 1.97 -9.91
CA ASP A 34 -7.85 2.36 -10.77
C ASP A 34 -7.52 3.71 -11.39
N SER A 35 -7.05 3.69 -12.63
CA SER A 35 -6.63 4.92 -13.29
C SER A 35 -7.79 5.81 -13.68
N GLU A 36 -8.97 5.26 -13.90
CA GLU A 36 -10.16 6.06 -14.24
C GLU A 36 -10.60 6.90 -13.04
N GLN A 37 -10.59 6.31 -11.85
CA GLN A 37 -11.00 7.00 -10.64
C GLN A 37 -9.83 7.61 -9.89
N ARG A 38 -8.64 7.42 -10.38
CA ARG A 38 -7.39 7.85 -9.73
C ARG A 38 -7.33 7.39 -8.28
N THR A 39 -7.59 6.11 -8.10
CA THR A 39 -7.63 5.50 -6.78
C THR A 39 -6.62 4.37 -6.71
N VAL A 40 -5.84 4.36 -5.62
CA VAL A 40 -4.94 3.24 -5.31
C VAL A 40 -5.56 2.49 -4.13
N ARG A 41 -5.93 1.24 -4.36
CA ARG A 41 -6.50 0.40 -3.32
C ARG A 41 -5.40 -0.47 -2.75
N LEU A 42 -5.15 -0.33 -1.46
CA LEU A 42 -4.14 -1.11 -0.78
C LEU A 42 -4.78 -2.30 -0.08
N LEU A 43 -4.11 -3.44 -0.19
CA LEU A 43 -4.54 -4.68 0.44
C LEU A 43 -3.44 -5.14 1.37
N ALA A 44 -3.76 -5.34 2.64
CA ALA A 44 -2.81 -5.76 3.64
C ALA A 44 -2.97 -7.26 3.93
N PRO A 45 -1.90 -7.94 4.39
CA PRO A 45 -1.99 -9.38 4.69
C PRO A 45 -2.84 -9.69 5.92
N ASN A 46 -2.98 -8.72 6.83
CA ASN A 46 -3.81 -8.88 8.02
C ASN A 46 -4.16 -7.52 8.59
N ARG A 47 -5.06 -7.54 9.58
CA ARG A 47 -5.55 -6.31 10.20
C ARG A 47 -4.46 -5.54 10.92
N TYR A 48 -3.53 -6.23 11.56
CA TYR A 48 -2.45 -5.58 12.28
C TYR A 48 -1.59 -4.73 11.33
N ILE A 49 -1.17 -5.31 10.21
CA ILE A 49 -0.37 -4.57 9.22
C ILE A 49 -1.18 -3.38 8.69
N ARG A 50 -2.46 -3.59 8.38
CA ARG A 50 -3.31 -2.53 7.88
C ARG A 50 -3.38 -1.36 8.85
N GLU A 51 -3.61 -1.64 10.14
CA GLU A 51 -3.73 -0.58 11.14
C GLU A 51 -2.42 0.16 11.33
N GLN A 52 -1.31 -0.56 11.39
CA GLN A 52 0.00 0.07 11.57
C GLN A 52 0.38 0.95 10.38
N VAL A 53 0.13 0.48 9.18
CA VAL A 53 0.40 1.27 7.98
C VAL A 53 -0.51 2.49 7.93
N SER A 54 -1.79 2.35 8.25
CA SER A 54 -2.72 3.47 8.29
C SER A 54 -2.29 4.55 9.27
N GLU A 55 -1.78 4.15 10.43
CA GLU A 55 -1.40 5.11 11.46
C GLU A 55 -0.05 5.76 11.19
N ASN A 56 0.91 4.99 10.68
CA ASN A 56 2.30 5.44 10.62
C ASN A 56 2.78 5.84 9.23
N PHE A 57 2.21 5.27 8.18
CA PHE A 57 2.74 5.44 6.82
C PHE A 57 1.74 6.00 5.83
N LEU A 58 0.45 5.93 6.11
CA LEU A 58 -0.57 6.33 5.14
C LEU A 58 -0.41 7.79 4.71
N SER A 59 -0.16 8.66 5.66
CA SER A 59 0.03 10.09 5.39
C SER A 59 1.18 10.32 4.40
N ARG A 60 2.28 9.58 4.59
CA ARG A 60 3.41 9.67 3.69
C ARG A 60 3.10 9.09 2.32
N ILE A 61 2.40 7.95 2.29
CA ILE A 61 1.96 7.34 1.04
C ILE A 61 1.06 8.29 0.26
N GLU A 62 0.10 8.90 0.94
CA GLU A 62 -0.78 9.88 0.31
C GLU A 62 -0.01 11.08 -0.25
N SER A 63 1.00 11.52 0.48
CA SER A 63 1.85 12.62 0.03
C SER A 63 2.62 12.26 -1.24
N LEU A 64 3.11 11.03 -1.32
CA LEU A 64 3.83 10.56 -2.51
C LEU A 64 2.90 10.29 -3.69
N LEU A 65 1.64 9.98 -3.42
CA LEU A 65 0.62 9.69 -4.43
C LEU A 65 -0.43 10.80 -4.46
N GLU A 66 -0.01 12.05 -4.42
CA GLU A 66 -0.91 13.19 -4.22
C GLU A 66 -1.99 13.33 -5.29
N ASP A 67 -1.76 12.79 -6.50
CA ASP A 67 -2.75 12.82 -7.56
C ASP A 67 -3.77 11.69 -7.47
N PHE A 68 -3.64 10.84 -6.45
CA PHE A 68 -4.49 9.67 -6.30
C PHE A 68 -5.11 9.63 -4.91
N VAL A 69 -6.28 9.03 -4.82
CA VAL A 69 -6.90 8.70 -3.53
C VAL A 69 -6.38 7.32 -3.10
N VAL A 70 -5.89 7.23 -1.89
CA VAL A 70 -5.35 5.97 -1.35
C VAL A 70 -6.36 5.41 -0.35
N THR A 71 -6.79 4.18 -0.57
CA THR A 71 -7.76 3.53 0.30
C THR A 71 -7.28 2.12 0.65
N PHE A 72 -7.78 1.60 1.78
CA PHE A 72 -7.61 0.19 2.12
C PHE A 72 -8.94 -0.52 1.87
N GLU A 73 -8.93 -1.45 0.90
CA GLU A 73 -10.17 -2.09 0.43
C GLU A 73 -10.38 -3.50 0.99
N GLY A 74 -9.37 -4.09 1.62
CA GLY A 74 -9.52 -5.42 2.16
C GLY A 74 -8.20 -6.04 2.57
N TYR A 75 -8.19 -7.37 2.64
CA TYR A 75 -7.02 -8.12 3.07
C TYR A 75 -6.65 -9.16 2.03
N THR A 76 -5.35 -9.46 1.97
CA THR A 76 -4.88 -10.59 1.18
C THR A 76 -4.64 -11.78 2.11
N TYR A 77 -5.00 -12.97 1.63
CA TYR A 77 -4.73 -14.20 2.36
C TYR A 77 -3.50 -14.88 1.79
N PRO A 78 -2.91 -15.83 2.54
CA PRO A 78 -1.72 -16.54 2.08
C PRO A 78 -1.85 -17.21 0.72
N TYR A 79 -3.06 -17.55 0.30
CA TYR A 79 -3.29 -18.17 -1.02
C TYR A 79 -3.63 -17.15 -2.10
N GLY A 80 -3.41 -15.88 -1.84
CA GLY A 80 -3.71 -14.84 -2.82
C GLY A 80 -5.16 -14.43 -2.93
N LYS A 81 -6.03 -14.96 -2.11
CA LYS A 81 -7.43 -14.54 -2.09
C LYS A 81 -7.57 -13.19 -1.40
N ILE A 82 -8.56 -12.44 -1.83
CA ILE A 82 -8.85 -11.12 -1.28
C ILE A 82 -10.15 -11.22 -0.47
N CYS A 83 -10.12 -10.68 0.75
CA CYS A 83 -11.29 -10.61 1.60
C CYS A 83 -11.63 -9.15 1.85
N TYR A 84 -12.81 -8.74 1.46
CA TYR A 84 -13.29 -7.39 1.73
C TYR A 84 -14.05 -7.35 3.05
N ILE A 85 -13.89 -6.26 3.75
CA ILE A 85 -14.55 -6.07 5.03
C ILE A 85 -15.96 -5.54 4.83
#